data_3632e4ae19f48f9a69f530ff4245a81a
#
_entry.id   3632e4ae19f48f9a69f530ff4245a81a
#
_cell.length_a   1.000
_cell.length_b   1.000
_cell.length_c   1.000
_cell.angle_alpha   90.00
_cell.angle_beta   90.00
_cell.angle_gamma   90.00
#
_symmetry.space_group_name_H-M   'P 1'
#
loop_
_entity.id
_entity.type
_entity.pdbx_description
1 polymer ?
#
loop_
_entity_poly.entity_id
_entity_poly.type
_entity_poly.pdbx_seq_one_letter_code
_entity_poly.pdbx_strand_id
1 'polypeptide(L)' 'MESKEKILINFGEKVRKFRKEKGLSQEQLAFKADLHRTYIGMIERAEKNITLINIEKIANALEVEISQLV' A
#
# COMPACT_ATOMS: atom_id res chain seq x y z
N MET A 1 12.38 -19.62 -10.55
CA MET A 1 11.66 -18.38 -10.55
C MET A 1 10.77 -18.22 -9.33
N GLU A 2 10.85 -17.10 -8.75
CA GLU A 2 10.09 -16.83 -7.56
C GLU A 2 8.76 -16.24 -7.87
N SER A 3 7.68 -16.75 -7.30
CA SER A 3 6.42 -16.09 -7.48
C SER A 3 6.09 -15.26 -6.26
N LYS A 4 5.49 -14.12 -6.50
CA LYS A 4 5.05 -13.27 -5.41
C LYS A 4 3.82 -13.89 -4.77
N GLU A 5 3.71 -13.69 -3.46
CA GLU A 5 2.54 -14.16 -2.75
C GLU A 5 1.30 -13.45 -3.25
N LYS A 6 0.23 -14.20 -3.43
CA LYS A 6 -1.02 -13.62 -3.90
C LYS A 6 -1.52 -12.51 -3.01
N ILE A 7 -1.37 -12.68 -1.69
CA ILE A 7 -1.86 -11.66 -0.76
C ILE A 7 -1.11 -10.35 -0.94
N LEU A 8 0.19 -10.41 -1.27
CA LEU A 8 0.97 -9.21 -1.50
C LEU A 8 0.57 -8.53 -2.80
N ILE A 9 0.31 -9.33 -3.83
CA ILE A 9 -0.14 -8.80 -5.11
C ILE A 9 -1.49 -8.09 -4.94
N ASN A 10 -2.43 -8.75 -4.30
CA ASN A 10 -3.76 -8.19 -4.09
C ASN A 10 -3.71 -6.93 -3.24
N PHE A 11 -2.90 -6.95 -2.18
CA PHE A 11 -2.75 -5.80 -1.32
C PHE A 11 -2.17 -4.61 -2.09
N GLY A 12 -1.11 -4.86 -2.85
CA GLY A 12 -0.47 -3.80 -3.62
C GLY A 12 -1.39 -3.18 -4.65
N GLU A 13 -2.19 -4.03 -5.32
CA GLU A 13 -3.15 -3.54 -6.30
C GLU A 13 -4.23 -2.67 -5.66
N LYS A 14 -4.69 -3.06 -4.49
CA LYS A 14 -5.72 -2.30 -3.79
C LYS A 14 -5.17 -0.96 -3.27
N VAL A 15 -3.95 -0.97 -2.77
CA VAL A 15 -3.31 0.27 -2.36
C VAL A 15 -3.22 1.23 -3.55
N ARG A 16 -2.77 0.72 -4.68
CA ARG A 16 -2.65 1.55 -5.88
C ARG A 16 -4.01 2.07 -6.33
N LYS A 17 -5.02 1.20 -6.31
CA LYS A 17 -6.37 1.58 -6.71
C LYS A 17 -6.91 2.72 -5.85
N PHE A 18 -6.87 2.55 -4.53
CA PHE A 18 -7.40 3.57 -3.63
C PHE A 18 -6.56 4.84 -3.69
N ARG A 19 -5.24 4.69 -3.84
CA ARG A 19 -4.37 5.86 -3.99
C ARG A 19 -4.78 6.70 -5.19
N LYS A 20 -5.00 6.05 -6.33
CA LYS A 20 -5.38 6.76 -7.55
C LYS A 20 -6.77 7.35 -7.44
N GLU A 21 -7.68 6.66 -6.78
CA GLU A 21 -9.02 7.19 -6.55
C GLU A 21 -8.99 8.47 -5.72
N LYS A 22 -8.03 8.56 -4.82
CA LYS A 22 -7.86 9.75 -3.99
C LYS A 22 -7.04 10.84 -4.70
N GLY A 23 -6.54 10.56 -5.90
CA GLY A 23 -5.73 11.52 -6.62
C GLY A 23 -4.35 11.74 -6.02
N LEU A 24 -3.80 10.74 -5.33
CA LEU A 24 -2.52 10.88 -4.66
C LEU A 24 -1.40 10.23 -5.47
N SER A 25 -0.23 10.89 -5.47
CA SER A 25 0.99 10.25 -5.97
C SER A 25 1.50 9.28 -4.90
N GLN A 26 2.47 8.44 -5.27
CA GLN A 26 3.11 7.57 -4.29
C GLN A 26 3.77 8.39 -3.19
N GLU A 27 4.38 9.51 -3.56
CA GLU A 27 5.04 10.38 -2.59
C GLU A 27 4.03 11.00 -1.63
N GLN A 28 2.88 11.43 -2.15
CA GLN A 28 1.84 12.02 -1.32
C GLN A 28 1.25 11.01 -0.35
N LEU A 29 1.02 9.78 -0.83
CA LEU A 29 0.53 8.73 0.07
C LEU A 29 1.55 8.44 1.16
N ALA A 30 2.83 8.33 0.77
CA ALA A 30 3.89 8.06 1.73
C ALA A 30 3.93 9.13 2.81
N PHE A 31 3.83 10.41 2.41
CA PHE A 31 3.83 11.49 3.36
C PHE A 31 2.66 11.37 4.35
N LYS A 32 1.47 11.09 3.83
CA LYS A 32 0.29 10.93 4.70
C LYS A 32 0.41 9.72 5.63
N ALA A 33 1.06 8.68 5.17
CA ALA A 33 1.20 7.44 5.94
C ALA A 33 2.45 7.44 6.83
N ASP A 34 3.25 8.50 6.76
CA ASP A 34 4.51 8.58 7.51
C ASP A 34 5.43 7.42 7.13
N LEU A 35 5.56 7.19 5.82
CA LEU A 35 6.42 6.15 5.27
C LEU A 35 7.22 6.76 4.12
N HIS A 36 8.30 6.07 3.73
CA HIS A 36 9.11 6.52 2.61
C HIS A 36 8.44 6.15 1.30
N ARG A 37 8.55 7.04 0.28
CA ARG A 37 7.92 6.78 -1.02
C ARG A 37 8.42 5.52 -1.69
N THR A 38 9.71 5.19 -1.49
CA THR A 38 10.29 3.96 -2.03
C THR A 38 9.56 2.74 -1.50
N TYR A 39 9.20 2.79 -0.21
CA TYR A 39 8.47 1.70 0.42
C TYR A 39 7.07 1.53 -0.20
N ILE A 40 6.38 2.66 -0.45
CA ILE A 40 5.06 2.60 -1.09
C ILE A 40 5.18 1.96 -2.48
N GLY A 41 6.19 2.35 -3.26
CA GLY A 41 6.41 1.74 -4.57
C GLY A 41 6.64 0.25 -4.49
N MET A 42 7.43 -0.20 -3.51
CA MET A 42 7.69 -1.62 -3.34
C MET A 42 6.42 -2.38 -2.96
N ILE A 43 5.59 -1.77 -2.12
CA ILE A 43 4.33 -2.38 -1.72
C ILE A 43 3.41 -2.56 -2.93
N GLU A 44 3.30 -1.53 -3.76
CA GLU A 44 2.42 -1.60 -4.93
C GLU A 44 2.90 -2.61 -5.96
N ARG A 45 4.21 -2.89 -5.99
CA ARG A 45 4.77 -3.91 -6.88
C ARG A 45 4.85 -5.29 -6.24
N ALA A 46 4.33 -5.42 -5.02
CA ALA A 46 4.34 -6.68 -4.27
C ALA A 46 5.75 -7.18 -3.98
N GLU A 47 6.67 -6.24 -3.76
CA GLU A 47 8.08 -6.57 -3.51
C GLU A 47 8.43 -6.52 -2.03
N LYS A 48 7.47 -6.23 -1.17
CA LYS A 48 7.76 -6.05 0.25
C LYS A 48 6.67 -6.69 1.09
N ASN A 49 7.08 -7.46 2.08
CA ASN A 49 6.16 -7.99 3.08
C ASN A 49 5.90 -6.86 4.08
N ILE A 50 4.64 -6.51 4.29
CA ILE A 50 4.31 -5.34 5.06
C ILE A 50 3.87 -5.70 6.47
N THR A 51 4.27 -4.89 7.45
CA THR A 51 3.89 -5.13 8.84
C THR A 51 2.46 -4.66 9.08
N LEU A 52 1.85 -5.20 10.12
CA LEU A 52 0.50 -4.81 10.51
C LEU A 52 0.41 -3.31 10.80
N ILE A 53 1.44 -2.78 11.47
CA ILE A 53 1.47 -1.36 11.78
C ILE A 53 1.47 -0.51 10.51
N ASN A 54 2.24 -0.93 9.53
CA ASN A 54 2.31 -0.17 8.29
C ASN A 54 1.05 -0.32 7.45
N ILE A 55 0.38 -1.48 7.54
CA ILE A 55 -0.93 -1.65 6.91
C ILE A 55 -1.91 -0.62 7.48
N GLU A 56 -1.90 -0.47 8.80
CA GLU A 56 -2.79 0.50 9.45
C GLU A 56 -2.46 1.93 9.02
N LYS A 57 -1.18 2.26 8.94
CA LYS A 57 -0.78 3.60 8.49
C LYS A 57 -1.30 3.90 7.09
N ILE A 58 -1.19 2.93 6.20
CA ILE A 58 -1.64 3.11 4.83
C ILE A 58 -3.16 3.20 4.77
N ALA A 59 -3.86 2.34 5.51
CA ALA A 59 -5.32 2.37 5.54
C ALA A 59 -5.82 3.73 6.03
N ASN A 60 -5.21 4.24 7.10
CA ASN A 60 -5.59 5.55 7.64
C ASN A 60 -5.32 6.66 6.64
N ALA A 61 -4.17 6.61 5.97
CA ALA A 61 -3.83 7.63 4.98
C ALA A 61 -4.78 7.61 3.80
N LEU A 62 -5.27 6.43 3.42
CA LEU A 62 -6.22 6.27 2.32
C LEU A 62 -7.67 6.45 2.79
N GLU A 63 -7.88 6.54 4.09
CA GLU A 63 -9.22 6.68 4.68
C GLU A 63 -10.11 5.48 4.34
N VAL A 64 -9.54 4.30 4.41
CA VAL A 64 -10.26 3.05 4.20
C VAL A 64 -10.06 2.12 5.39
N GLU A 65 -10.91 1.11 5.48
CA GLU A 65 -10.74 0.08 6.50
C GLU A 65 -9.66 -0.90 6.07
N ILE A 66 -8.96 -1.47 7.04
CA ILE A 66 -7.96 -2.49 6.73
C ILE A 66 -8.58 -3.62 5.91
N SER A 67 -9.82 -3.98 6.22
CA SER A 67 -10.51 -5.05 5.52
C SER A 67 -10.71 -4.75 4.04
N GLN A 68 -10.64 -3.50 3.63
CA GLN A 68 -10.74 -3.15 2.21
C GLN A 68 -9.43 -3.35 1.47
N LEU A 69 -8.32 -3.50 2.20
CA LEU A 69 -7.01 -3.68 1.60
C LEU A 69 -6.56 -5.15 1.60
N VAL A 70 -7.09 -5.97 2.50
CA VAL A 70 -6.66 -7.36 2.63
C VAL A 70 -7.78 -8.36 2.35
#